data_376a30174ac19677e25326a1114f15a2
#
_entry.id   376a30174ac19677e25326a1114f15a2
#
_cell.length_a   1.000
_cell.length_b   1.000
_cell.length_c   1.000
_cell.angle_alpha   90.00
_cell.angle_beta   90.00
_cell.angle_gamma   90.00
#
_symmetry.space_group_name_H-M   'P 1'
#
loop_
_entity.id
_entity.type
_entity.pdbx_description
1 polymer ?
#
loop_
_entity_poly.entity_id
_entity_poly.type
_entity_poly.pdbx_seq_one_letter_code
_entity_poly.pdbx_strand_id
1 'polypeptide(L)'
;MIAKIQELLEEVEKLQASNLEEVEALRIKYLSKKGSLNALMADFRNVPAEMKKEVGMKLNDLKAKAQEKIAALKEAVDTQDCGTDELDLTRTAYPVSLGTRHPLTIVKNEIVDIFSRLGFTLAVYSSMNFADDHPARDMQDTFFVEARPDIVLRSHTSSVQARVMESQQPPIRVICPGRVYRNEAISARAHCFFHQVEGLYIDKNVSFTDLKQVLLLFAQEMFGKDTKIRLRPSYFPFTEPSAEMDISCNICGGKGCSFCKHTGWVEILGC
;
A
#
# COMPACT_ATOMS: atom_id res chain seq x y z
N MET A 1 -32.81 42.73 45.92
CA MET A 1 -31.78 41.87 45.34
C MET A 1 -32.37 40.61 44.69
N ILE A 2 -33.23 39.85 45.37
CA ILE A 2 -33.88 38.65 44.85
C ILE A 2 -34.64 38.95 43.54
N ALA A 3 -35.41 40.05 43.46
CA ALA A 3 -36.12 40.42 42.23
C ALA A 3 -35.15 40.67 41.03
N LYS A 4 -34.00 41.33 41.25
CA LYS A 4 -32.97 41.52 40.20
C LYS A 4 -32.33 40.25 39.75
N ILE A 5 -32.16 39.23 40.65
CA ILE A 5 -31.63 37.91 40.29
C ILE A 5 -32.65 37.15 39.42
N GLN A 6 -33.96 37.28 39.72
CA GLN A 6 -35.04 36.69 38.93
C GLN A 6 -35.15 37.32 37.54
N GLU A 7 -35.09 38.65 37.42
CA GLU A 7 -35.07 39.36 36.14
C GLU A 7 -33.89 38.91 35.27
N LEU A 8 -32.68 38.82 35.83
CA LEU A 8 -31.49 38.35 35.10
C LEU A 8 -31.56 36.86 34.73
N LEU A 9 -32.23 36.02 35.54
CA LEU A 9 -32.50 34.62 35.20
C LEU A 9 -33.40 34.52 33.97
N GLU A 10 -34.45 35.32 33.90
CA GLU A 10 -35.35 35.36 32.73
C GLU A 10 -34.67 35.93 31.48
N GLU A 11 -33.79 36.91 31.65
CA GLU A 11 -32.98 37.42 30.53
C GLU A 11 -32.02 36.34 29.99
N VAL A 12 -31.33 35.62 30.87
CA VAL A 12 -30.37 34.57 30.49
C VAL A 12 -31.06 33.42 29.75
N GLU A 13 -32.31 33.03 30.18
CA GLU A 13 -33.05 31.96 29.52
C GLU A 13 -33.50 32.35 28.09
N LYS A 14 -33.73 33.63 27.83
CA LYS A 14 -34.15 34.18 26.52
C LYS A 14 -32.99 34.52 25.59
N LEU A 15 -31.75 34.33 26.01
CA LEU A 15 -30.57 34.63 25.18
C LEU A 15 -30.53 33.78 23.89
N GLN A 16 -30.33 34.44 22.79
CA GLN A 16 -30.09 33.87 21.47
C GLN A 16 -28.83 34.52 20.85
N ALA A 17 -28.09 33.78 20.06
CA ALA A 17 -26.96 34.25 19.32
C ALA A 17 -26.90 33.55 17.96
N SER A 18 -26.59 34.28 16.93
CA SER A 18 -26.55 33.81 15.54
C SER A 18 -25.13 33.59 15.04
N ASN A 19 -24.13 34.11 15.73
CA ASN A 19 -22.73 34.00 15.37
C ASN A 19 -21.80 33.99 16.61
N LEU A 20 -20.54 33.58 16.41
CA LEU A 20 -19.53 33.47 17.49
C LEU A 20 -19.22 34.81 18.16
N GLU A 21 -19.29 35.92 17.42
CA GLU A 21 -19.04 37.26 17.96
C GLU A 21 -20.12 37.67 18.96
N GLU A 22 -21.39 37.34 18.66
CA GLU A 22 -22.51 37.58 19.57
C GLU A 22 -22.42 36.72 20.84
N VAL A 23 -22.02 35.44 20.71
CA VAL A 23 -21.79 34.57 21.87
C VAL A 23 -20.70 35.12 22.77
N GLU A 24 -19.61 35.64 22.20
CA GLU A 24 -18.51 36.23 22.98
C GLU A 24 -18.93 37.58 23.63
N ALA A 25 -19.70 38.40 22.94
CA ALA A 25 -20.27 39.62 23.51
C ALA A 25 -21.19 39.30 24.71
N LEU A 26 -22.02 38.29 24.64
CA LEU A 26 -22.86 37.82 25.74
C LEU A 26 -22.01 37.29 26.90
N ARG A 27 -20.95 36.53 26.62
CA ARG A 27 -20.01 36.04 27.62
C ARG A 27 -19.36 37.22 28.39
N ILE A 28 -18.93 38.28 27.68
CA ILE A 28 -18.34 39.47 28.26
C ILE A 28 -19.36 40.24 29.09
N LYS A 29 -20.59 40.38 28.59
CA LYS A 29 -21.67 41.10 29.28
C LYS A 29 -22.05 40.46 30.62
N TYR A 30 -22.14 39.15 30.71
CA TYR A 30 -22.62 38.47 31.90
C TYR A 30 -21.51 37.89 32.78
N LEU A 31 -20.46 37.30 32.22
CA LEU A 31 -19.48 36.48 32.95
C LEU A 31 -18.12 37.21 33.17
N SER A 32 -17.86 38.35 32.53
CA SER A 32 -16.59 39.08 32.70
C SER A 32 -16.42 39.70 34.09
N LYS A 33 -15.19 40.10 34.43
CA LYS A 33 -14.90 40.77 35.72
C LYS A 33 -15.73 42.04 35.96
N LYS A 34 -16.17 42.71 34.90
CA LYS A 34 -17.04 43.89 34.92
C LYS A 34 -18.49 43.57 34.53
N GLY A 35 -18.82 42.30 34.35
CA GLY A 35 -20.14 41.84 33.93
C GLY A 35 -21.20 41.94 35.03
N SER A 36 -22.47 41.85 34.60
CA SER A 36 -23.63 42.04 35.47
C SER A 36 -23.66 41.06 36.66
N LEU A 37 -23.19 39.80 36.46
CA LEU A 37 -23.11 38.81 37.53
C LEU A 37 -22.07 39.17 38.62
N ASN A 38 -20.89 39.69 38.22
CA ASN A 38 -19.88 40.11 39.17
C ASN A 38 -20.26 41.38 39.92
N ALA A 39 -21.01 42.27 39.31
CA ALA A 39 -21.58 43.43 39.98
C ALA A 39 -22.58 43.01 41.10
N LEU A 40 -23.45 42.04 40.81
CA LEU A 40 -24.34 41.48 41.84
C LEU A 40 -23.60 40.74 42.95
N MET A 41 -22.50 40.05 42.64
CA MET A 41 -21.61 39.44 43.65
C MET A 41 -20.91 40.47 44.56
N ALA A 42 -20.59 41.65 44.05
CA ALA A 42 -20.05 42.73 44.87
C ALA A 42 -21.13 43.30 45.83
N ASP A 43 -22.35 43.46 45.34
CA ASP A 43 -23.48 43.90 46.15
C ASP A 43 -23.93 42.89 47.22
N PHE A 44 -23.61 41.62 47.02
CA PHE A 44 -23.89 40.51 47.99
C PHE A 44 -23.20 40.77 49.36
N ARG A 45 -22.09 41.49 49.39
CA ARG A 45 -21.39 41.84 50.66
C ARG A 45 -22.27 42.66 51.59
N ASN A 46 -23.24 43.43 51.08
CA ASN A 46 -24.07 44.34 51.81
C ASN A 46 -25.41 43.72 52.28
N VAL A 47 -25.63 42.40 52.06
CA VAL A 47 -26.84 41.69 52.43
C VAL A 47 -26.83 41.28 53.90
N PRO A 48 -27.97 41.44 54.62
CA PRO A 48 -28.13 40.98 56.01
C PRO A 48 -27.82 39.49 56.17
N ALA A 49 -27.26 39.10 57.33
CA ALA A 49 -26.76 37.73 57.56
C ALA A 49 -27.86 36.63 57.42
N GLU A 50 -29.08 36.97 57.76
CA GLU A 50 -30.26 36.04 57.67
C GLU A 50 -30.64 35.66 56.26
N MET A 51 -30.41 36.55 55.25
CA MET A 51 -30.75 36.32 53.85
C MET A 51 -29.57 35.86 53.00
N LYS A 52 -28.35 35.87 53.53
CA LYS A 52 -27.13 35.55 52.78
C LYS A 52 -27.16 34.15 52.20
N LYS A 53 -27.68 33.19 52.94
CA LYS A 53 -27.72 31.78 52.48
C LYS A 53 -28.63 31.58 51.26
N GLU A 54 -29.79 32.17 51.29
CA GLU A 54 -30.78 32.07 50.20
C GLU A 54 -30.38 32.84 48.95
N VAL A 55 -29.86 34.11 49.13
CA VAL A 55 -29.34 34.92 48.03
C VAL A 55 -28.09 34.31 47.41
N GLY A 56 -27.21 33.69 48.21
CA GLY A 56 -26.02 33.01 47.73
C GLY A 56 -26.33 31.78 46.87
N MET A 57 -27.33 30.97 47.26
CA MET A 57 -27.79 29.83 46.44
C MET A 57 -28.35 30.32 45.10
N LYS A 58 -29.24 31.28 45.08
CA LYS A 58 -29.84 31.84 43.84
C LYS A 58 -28.81 32.48 42.92
N LEU A 59 -27.75 33.08 43.49
CA LEU A 59 -26.68 33.73 42.72
C LEU A 59 -25.74 32.71 42.09
N ASN A 60 -25.47 31.59 42.77
CA ASN A 60 -24.75 30.44 42.20
C ASN A 60 -25.53 29.75 41.10
N ASP A 61 -26.85 29.54 41.28
CA ASP A 61 -27.74 28.98 40.27
C ASP A 61 -27.80 29.85 39.01
N LEU A 62 -27.89 31.18 39.17
CA LEU A 62 -27.85 32.13 38.06
C LEU A 62 -26.52 32.05 37.29
N LYS A 63 -25.40 31.95 38.02
CA LYS A 63 -24.08 31.80 37.40
C LYS A 63 -23.96 30.48 36.60
N ALA A 64 -24.42 29.39 37.20
CA ALA A 64 -24.40 28.07 36.55
C ALA A 64 -25.26 28.07 35.28
N LYS A 65 -26.50 28.57 35.35
CA LYS A 65 -27.40 28.67 34.20
C LYS A 65 -26.85 29.58 33.09
N ALA A 66 -26.24 30.71 33.45
CA ALA A 66 -25.62 31.59 32.47
C ALA A 66 -24.43 30.93 31.74
N GLN A 67 -23.60 30.17 32.48
CA GLN A 67 -22.49 29.41 31.88
C GLN A 67 -22.99 28.32 30.96
N GLU A 68 -23.97 27.54 31.40
CA GLU A 68 -24.56 26.46 30.62
C GLU A 68 -25.23 26.97 29.34
N LYS A 69 -26.02 28.07 29.42
CA LYS A 69 -26.69 28.66 28.27
C LYS A 69 -25.70 29.20 27.23
N ILE A 70 -24.63 29.88 27.68
CA ILE A 70 -23.60 30.43 26.78
C ILE A 70 -22.79 29.29 26.13
N ALA A 71 -22.51 28.21 26.87
CA ALA A 71 -21.87 27.01 26.32
C ALA A 71 -22.74 26.34 25.26
N ALA A 72 -24.03 26.17 25.54
CA ALA A 72 -24.98 25.59 24.57
C ALA A 72 -25.15 26.45 23.31
N LEU A 73 -25.17 27.80 23.46
CA LEU A 73 -25.22 28.71 22.31
C LEU A 73 -23.93 28.63 21.47
N LYS A 74 -22.79 28.49 22.11
CA LYS A 74 -21.51 28.31 21.42
C LYS A 74 -21.49 27.02 20.62
N GLU A 75 -21.90 25.90 21.21
CA GLU A 75 -21.96 24.60 20.56
C GLU A 75 -22.95 24.57 19.38
N ALA A 76 -24.11 25.25 19.54
CA ALA A 76 -25.09 25.38 18.48
C ALA A 76 -24.59 26.22 17.30
N VAL A 77 -23.80 27.26 17.55
CA VAL A 77 -23.21 28.10 16.49
C VAL A 77 -22.02 27.36 15.83
N ASP A 78 -21.15 26.68 16.60
CA ASP A 78 -20.07 25.86 16.07
C ASP A 78 -20.59 24.71 15.18
N THR A 79 -21.75 24.12 15.51
CA THR A 79 -22.38 23.10 14.67
C THR A 79 -23.06 23.65 13.41
N GLN A 80 -23.47 24.92 13.41
CA GLN A 80 -23.99 25.57 12.20
C GLN A 80 -22.89 26.04 11.24
N ASP A 81 -21.69 26.32 11.77
CA ASP A 81 -20.51 26.73 10.96
C ASP A 81 -19.71 25.52 10.44
N CYS A 82 -20.14 24.28 10.73
CA CYS A 82 -19.82 23.14 9.87
C CYS A 82 -20.56 23.32 8.54
N GLY A 83 -20.14 24.35 7.79
CA GLY A 83 -20.45 24.46 6.39
C GLY A 83 -20.12 23.10 5.77
N THR A 84 -21.12 22.44 5.21
CA THR A 84 -20.85 21.44 4.18
C THR A 84 -19.85 22.13 3.26
N ASP A 85 -18.58 21.70 3.27
CA ASP A 85 -17.68 21.90 2.15
C ASP A 85 -18.42 21.30 0.97
N GLU A 86 -19.30 22.07 0.35
CA GLU A 86 -19.82 21.74 -0.96
C GLU A 86 -18.58 21.66 -1.84
N LEU A 87 -18.14 20.43 -2.07
CA LEU A 87 -17.08 20.12 -3.01
C LEU A 87 -17.44 20.89 -4.28
N ASP A 88 -16.68 21.94 -4.57
CA ASP A 88 -16.83 22.70 -5.80
C ASP A 88 -16.49 21.80 -6.98
N LEU A 89 -17.52 21.11 -7.48
CA LEU A 89 -17.43 20.20 -8.62
C LEU A 89 -17.11 20.93 -9.94
N THR A 90 -17.14 22.28 -9.95
CA THR A 90 -16.75 23.09 -11.11
C THR A 90 -15.25 23.36 -11.15
N ARG A 91 -14.54 23.07 -10.06
CA ARG A 91 -13.10 23.23 -9.98
C ARG A 91 -12.44 22.19 -10.88
N THR A 92 -11.68 22.66 -11.86
CA THR A 92 -10.85 21.78 -12.70
C THR A 92 -9.91 20.99 -11.79
N ALA A 93 -9.97 19.65 -11.89
CA ALA A 93 -9.03 18.81 -11.18
C ALA A 93 -7.60 19.26 -11.49
N TYR A 94 -6.79 19.48 -10.45
CA TYR A 94 -5.36 19.70 -10.65
C TYR A 94 -4.83 18.51 -11.46
N PRO A 95 -4.13 18.73 -12.57
CA PRO A 95 -3.52 17.64 -13.31
C PRO A 95 -2.47 16.98 -12.42
N VAL A 96 -2.87 15.89 -11.79
CA VAL A 96 -1.91 15.02 -11.10
C VAL A 96 -1.12 14.36 -12.21
N SER A 97 0.18 14.67 -12.31
CA SER A 97 1.06 13.97 -13.22
C SER A 97 1.05 12.47 -12.84
N LEU A 98 0.50 11.65 -13.71
CA LEU A 98 0.55 10.20 -13.52
C LEU A 98 2.02 9.78 -13.47
N GLY A 99 2.42 9.14 -12.38
CA GLY A 99 3.76 8.57 -12.26
C GLY A 99 3.99 7.52 -13.35
N THR A 100 5.24 7.35 -13.78
CA THR A 100 5.63 6.30 -14.71
C THR A 100 5.86 4.99 -13.97
N ARG A 101 5.56 3.85 -14.61
CA ARG A 101 5.89 2.53 -14.06
C ARG A 101 7.38 2.27 -14.23
N HIS A 102 7.97 1.61 -13.24
CA HIS A 102 9.36 1.16 -13.33
C HIS A 102 9.52 0.18 -14.52
N PRO A 103 10.60 0.26 -15.32
CA PRO A 103 10.82 -0.61 -16.48
C PRO A 103 10.67 -2.11 -16.17
N LEU A 104 11.19 -2.59 -15.04
CA LEU A 104 11.02 -3.99 -14.61
C LEU A 104 9.55 -4.38 -14.39
N THR A 105 8.71 -3.44 -13.94
CA THR A 105 7.28 -3.69 -13.79
C THR A 105 6.58 -3.80 -15.14
N ILE A 106 6.99 -2.99 -16.12
CA ILE A 106 6.46 -3.03 -17.49
C ILE A 106 6.77 -4.38 -18.11
N VAL A 107 8.06 -4.78 -18.12
CA VAL A 107 8.50 -6.07 -18.67
C VAL A 107 7.84 -7.27 -17.96
N LYS A 108 7.78 -7.23 -16.62
CA LYS A 108 7.07 -8.28 -15.86
C LYS A 108 5.61 -8.41 -16.28
N ASN A 109 4.89 -7.31 -16.43
CA ASN A 109 3.48 -7.35 -16.81
C ASN A 109 3.31 -7.86 -18.25
N GLU A 110 4.20 -7.48 -19.17
CA GLU A 110 4.21 -8.00 -20.55
C GLU A 110 4.40 -9.52 -20.56
N ILE A 111 5.35 -10.05 -19.81
CA ILE A 111 5.55 -11.51 -19.67
C ILE A 111 4.28 -12.18 -19.09
N VAL A 112 3.70 -11.60 -18.02
CA VAL A 112 2.47 -12.12 -17.39
C VAL A 112 1.32 -12.15 -18.41
N ASP A 113 1.14 -11.11 -19.21
CA ASP A 113 0.08 -11.02 -20.22
C ASP A 113 0.27 -12.06 -21.33
N ILE A 114 1.51 -12.30 -21.80
CA ILE A 114 1.82 -13.32 -22.78
C ILE A 114 1.39 -14.72 -22.26
N PHE A 115 1.86 -15.08 -21.08
CA PHE A 115 1.57 -16.39 -20.49
C PHE A 115 0.10 -16.54 -20.08
N SER A 116 -0.57 -15.47 -19.65
CA SER A 116 -2.02 -15.51 -19.34
C SER A 116 -2.85 -15.86 -20.58
N ARG A 117 -2.47 -15.33 -21.76
CA ARG A 117 -3.10 -15.70 -23.05
C ARG A 117 -2.86 -17.15 -23.44
N LEU A 118 -1.79 -17.77 -22.91
CA LEU A 118 -1.49 -19.20 -23.08
C LEU A 118 -2.18 -20.10 -22.02
N GLY A 119 -3.02 -19.51 -21.16
CA GLY A 119 -3.76 -20.22 -20.11
C GLY A 119 -2.97 -20.46 -18.83
N PHE A 120 -1.86 -19.79 -18.62
CA PHE A 120 -1.14 -19.81 -17.35
C PHE A 120 -1.75 -18.83 -16.34
N THR A 121 -1.79 -19.23 -15.08
CA THR A 121 -2.21 -18.37 -13.96
C THR A 121 -1.00 -17.81 -13.23
N LEU A 122 -1.15 -16.64 -12.63
CA LEU A 122 -0.12 -16.02 -11.81
C LEU A 122 -0.16 -16.57 -10.39
N ALA A 123 0.95 -17.12 -9.90
CA ALA A 123 1.11 -17.51 -8.51
C ALA A 123 2.14 -16.62 -7.80
N VAL A 124 1.80 -16.13 -6.60
CA VAL A 124 2.65 -15.25 -5.79
C VAL A 124 2.69 -15.77 -4.36
N TYR A 125 3.83 -16.32 -3.93
CA TYR A 125 4.07 -16.78 -2.55
C TYR A 125 5.49 -16.42 -2.10
N SER A 126 5.72 -16.33 -0.80
CA SER A 126 6.91 -15.67 -0.23
C SER A 126 7.86 -16.52 0.61
N SER A 127 7.84 -17.86 0.59
CA SER A 127 8.78 -18.66 1.39
C SER A 127 9.39 -19.84 0.65
N MET A 128 10.64 -20.19 1.01
CA MET A 128 11.39 -21.34 0.48
C MET A 128 11.60 -22.43 1.52
N ASN A 129 11.47 -23.70 1.10
CA ASN A 129 11.96 -24.86 1.82
C ASN A 129 12.94 -25.63 0.92
N PHE A 130 14.26 -25.51 1.19
CA PHE A 130 15.24 -26.42 0.63
C PHE A 130 15.60 -27.49 1.67
N ALA A 131 15.80 -28.74 1.21
CA ALA A 131 16.38 -29.78 2.05
C ALA A 131 17.83 -29.43 2.43
N ASP A 132 18.26 -29.85 3.62
CA ASP A 132 19.55 -29.46 4.20
C ASP A 132 20.75 -29.96 3.39
N ASP A 133 20.60 -31.03 2.64
CA ASP A 133 21.62 -31.71 1.83
C ASP A 133 21.50 -31.44 0.32
N HIS A 134 20.68 -30.46 -0.08
CA HIS A 134 20.46 -30.20 -1.50
C HIS A 134 21.70 -29.59 -2.17
N PRO A 135 22.19 -30.14 -3.32
CA PRO A 135 23.41 -29.69 -3.99
C PRO A 135 23.43 -28.22 -4.36
N ALA A 136 22.28 -27.61 -4.57
CA ALA A 136 22.17 -26.17 -4.86
C ALA A 136 22.51 -25.27 -3.68
N ARG A 137 22.55 -25.79 -2.45
CA ARG A 137 22.99 -25.02 -1.29
C ARG A 137 24.51 -24.77 -1.32
N ASP A 138 25.26 -25.75 -1.81
CA ASP A 138 26.72 -25.69 -1.90
C ASP A 138 27.21 -25.05 -3.20
N MET A 139 26.43 -25.17 -4.28
CA MET A 139 26.82 -24.71 -5.62
C MET A 139 26.39 -23.27 -5.94
N GLN A 140 25.59 -22.64 -5.11
CA GLN A 140 25.12 -21.28 -5.33
C GLN A 140 25.39 -20.45 -4.09
N ASP A 141 26.08 -19.33 -4.30
CA ASP A 141 26.32 -18.32 -3.28
C ASP A 141 24.99 -17.82 -2.73
N THR A 142 24.56 -18.35 -1.59
CA THR A 142 23.29 -18.07 -0.95
C THR A 142 23.47 -17.07 0.18
N PHE A 143 22.58 -16.08 0.28
CA PHE A 143 22.53 -15.20 1.45
C PHE A 143 21.80 -15.87 2.59
N PHE A 144 22.49 -16.13 3.68
CA PHE A 144 21.90 -16.57 4.94
C PHE A 144 21.48 -15.34 5.78
N VAL A 145 20.24 -15.34 6.25
CA VAL A 145 19.73 -14.35 7.21
C VAL A 145 20.02 -14.82 8.63
N GLU A 146 19.81 -16.12 8.88
CA GLU A 146 20.14 -16.81 10.13
C GLU A 146 20.74 -18.18 9.82
N ALA A 147 21.77 -18.57 10.58
CA ALA A 147 22.43 -19.85 10.40
C ALA A 147 21.76 -20.98 11.20
N ARG A 148 20.93 -20.65 12.21
CA ARG A 148 20.18 -21.64 13.00
C ARG A 148 18.89 -21.02 13.57
N PRO A 149 17.65 -21.38 13.10
CA PRO A 149 17.42 -22.22 11.92
C PRO A 149 17.91 -21.57 10.64
N ASP A 150 18.23 -22.38 9.63
CA ASP A 150 18.71 -21.92 8.34
C ASP A 150 17.65 -21.11 7.60
N ILE A 151 17.70 -19.80 7.74
CA ILE A 151 16.85 -18.86 7.03
C ILE A 151 17.68 -18.19 5.94
N VAL A 152 17.28 -18.41 4.69
CA VAL A 152 18.00 -17.92 3.51
C VAL A 152 17.12 -17.01 2.64
N LEU A 153 17.76 -16.11 1.91
CA LEU A 153 17.09 -15.39 0.83
C LEU A 153 17.00 -16.32 -0.39
N ARG A 154 15.83 -16.40 -1.00
CA ARG A 154 15.55 -17.33 -2.10
C ARG A 154 16.46 -17.06 -3.31
N SER A 155 17.10 -18.10 -3.81
CA SER A 155 17.92 -18.08 -5.03
C SER A 155 17.10 -18.29 -6.30
N HIS A 156 15.89 -18.86 -6.19
CA HIS A 156 14.96 -19.16 -7.28
C HIS A 156 13.52 -18.91 -6.85
N THR A 157 12.60 -18.84 -7.80
CA THR A 157 11.15 -18.77 -7.53
C THR A 157 10.48 -20.15 -7.45
N SER A 158 11.25 -21.23 -7.55
CA SER A 158 10.78 -22.64 -7.58
C SER A 158 10.00 -23.09 -6.34
N SER A 159 10.24 -22.46 -5.19
CA SER A 159 9.44 -22.70 -3.97
C SER A 159 7.94 -22.43 -4.16
N VAL A 160 7.60 -21.51 -5.07
CA VAL A 160 6.21 -21.24 -5.43
C VAL A 160 5.63 -22.41 -6.20
N GLN A 161 6.40 -23.00 -7.12
CA GLN A 161 6.00 -24.20 -7.88
C GLN A 161 5.71 -25.37 -6.95
N ALA A 162 6.58 -25.65 -5.99
CA ALA A 162 6.40 -26.72 -5.01
C ALA A 162 5.06 -26.59 -4.26
N ARG A 163 4.74 -25.41 -3.76
CA ARG A 163 3.48 -25.14 -3.04
C ARG A 163 2.25 -25.23 -3.92
N VAL A 164 2.35 -24.81 -5.18
CA VAL A 164 1.26 -24.97 -6.14
C VAL A 164 0.99 -26.47 -6.36
N MET A 165 2.05 -27.28 -6.53
CA MET A 165 1.92 -28.73 -6.68
C MET A 165 1.35 -29.44 -5.44
N GLU A 166 1.64 -28.92 -4.24
CA GLU A 166 1.06 -29.43 -2.98
C GLU A 166 -0.42 -29.08 -2.83
N SER A 167 -0.85 -27.93 -3.37
CA SER A 167 -2.20 -27.37 -3.16
C SER A 167 -3.18 -27.66 -4.31
N GLN A 168 -2.67 -28.02 -5.50
CA GLN A 168 -3.49 -28.19 -6.70
C GLN A 168 -3.23 -29.54 -7.38
N GLN A 169 -4.25 -30.08 -8.01
CA GLN A 169 -4.14 -31.28 -8.87
C GLN A 169 -3.97 -30.83 -10.33
N PRO A 170 -3.24 -31.63 -11.15
CA PRO A 170 -3.16 -31.40 -12.60
C PRO A 170 -4.56 -31.36 -13.27
N PRO A 171 -4.75 -30.56 -14.32
CA PRO A 171 -3.72 -29.77 -15.03
C PRO A 171 -3.27 -28.48 -14.30
N ILE A 172 -1.96 -28.26 -14.26
CA ILE A 172 -1.37 -27.07 -13.63
C ILE A 172 -0.64 -26.27 -14.72
N ARG A 173 -0.96 -24.98 -14.82
CA ARG A 173 -0.27 -24.01 -15.69
C ARG A 173 -0.10 -22.72 -14.92
N VAL A 174 1.09 -22.48 -14.38
CA VAL A 174 1.37 -21.31 -13.54
C VAL A 174 2.67 -20.64 -13.92
N ILE A 175 2.74 -19.34 -13.72
CA ILE A 175 3.97 -18.56 -13.75
C ILE A 175 4.22 -17.95 -12.38
N CYS A 176 5.48 -17.92 -12.00
CA CYS A 176 5.95 -17.54 -10.67
C CYS A 176 6.97 -16.39 -10.78
N PRO A 177 6.52 -15.16 -11.00
CA PRO A 177 7.43 -14.04 -11.01
C PRO A 177 7.87 -13.65 -9.60
N GLY A 178 9.14 -13.33 -9.42
CA GLY A 178 9.66 -12.94 -8.13
C GLY A 178 11.05 -12.32 -8.19
N ARG A 179 11.45 -11.69 -7.10
CA ARG A 179 12.84 -11.27 -6.89
C ARG A 179 13.59 -12.44 -6.26
N VAL A 180 14.79 -12.68 -6.76
CA VAL A 180 15.70 -13.73 -6.28
C VAL A 180 17.07 -13.14 -5.94
N TYR A 181 17.84 -13.84 -5.13
CA TYR A 181 19.09 -13.33 -4.56
C TYR A 181 20.19 -14.37 -4.74
N ARG A 182 21.37 -13.90 -5.16
CA ARG A 182 22.58 -14.71 -5.28
C ARG A 182 23.77 -13.91 -4.78
N ASN A 183 24.63 -14.51 -3.98
CA ASN A 183 25.81 -13.86 -3.44
C ASN A 183 26.94 -13.83 -4.47
N GLU A 184 26.68 -13.24 -5.62
CA GLU A 184 27.64 -13.10 -6.72
C GLU A 184 28.32 -11.73 -6.66
N ALA A 185 29.53 -11.65 -7.15
CA ALA A 185 30.23 -10.39 -7.31
C ALA A 185 29.49 -9.48 -8.31
N ILE A 186 29.19 -8.27 -7.88
CA ILE A 186 28.48 -7.29 -8.71
C ILE A 186 29.35 -6.89 -9.90
N SER A 187 28.78 -7.00 -11.10
CA SER A 187 29.38 -6.61 -12.36
C SER A 187 28.39 -5.93 -13.29
N ALA A 188 28.79 -5.50 -14.46
CA ALA A 188 27.89 -4.94 -15.45
C ALA A 188 26.79 -5.95 -15.93
N ARG A 189 26.95 -7.24 -15.65
CA ARG A 189 26.05 -8.32 -16.11
C ARG A 189 25.47 -9.17 -14.97
N ALA A 190 26.00 -9.07 -13.76
CA ALA A 190 25.57 -9.83 -12.59
C ALA A 190 25.31 -8.89 -11.42
N HIS A 191 24.21 -9.10 -10.72
CA HIS A 191 23.88 -8.37 -9.51
C HIS A 191 23.46 -9.37 -8.42
N CYS A 192 23.65 -8.98 -7.17
CA CYS A 192 23.29 -9.82 -6.01
C CYS A 192 21.77 -10.09 -5.88
N PHE A 193 20.94 -9.42 -6.66
CA PHE A 193 19.52 -9.74 -6.81
C PHE A 193 19.07 -9.44 -8.25
N PHE A 194 18.09 -10.20 -8.71
CA PHE A 194 17.44 -9.99 -10.00
C PHE A 194 15.99 -10.47 -9.95
N HIS A 195 15.25 -10.25 -11.03
CA HIS A 195 13.87 -10.72 -11.16
C HIS A 195 13.85 -11.93 -12.07
N GLN A 196 13.19 -12.98 -11.61
CA GLN A 196 13.02 -14.25 -12.32
C GLN A 196 11.53 -14.51 -12.53
N VAL A 197 11.18 -15.11 -13.67
CA VAL A 197 9.85 -15.62 -13.94
C VAL A 197 10.03 -17.10 -14.27
N GLU A 198 9.52 -17.99 -13.43
CA GLU A 198 9.49 -19.42 -13.71
C GLU A 198 8.11 -19.84 -14.21
N GLY A 199 8.05 -20.78 -15.13
CA GLY A 199 6.84 -21.40 -15.63
C GLY A 199 6.77 -22.87 -15.22
N LEU A 200 5.59 -23.33 -14.82
CA LEU A 200 5.31 -24.74 -14.55
C LEU A 200 4.08 -25.18 -15.35
N TYR A 201 4.25 -26.24 -16.16
CA TYR A 201 3.18 -26.85 -16.90
C TYR A 201 3.14 -28.35 -16.64
N ILE A 202 2.09 -28.84 -15.99
CA ILE A 202 1.86 -30.23 -15.69
C ILE A 202 0.50 -30.62 -16.26
N ASP A 203 0.49 -31.57 -17.18
CA ASP A 203 -0.73 -32.14 -17.77
C ASP A 203 -0.46 -33.53 -18.31
N LYS A 204 -1.51 -34.24 -18.72
CA LYS A 204 -1.36 -35.53 -19.41
C LYS A 204 -0.80 -35.29 -20.80
N ASN A 205 0.12 -36.18 -21.22
CA ASN A 205 0.73 -36.20 -22.56
C ASN A 205 1.53 -34.91 -22.92
N VAL A 206 1.96 -34.12 -21.95
CA VAL A 206 2.88 -32.98 -22.20
C VAL A 206 4.22 -33.52 -22.66
N SER A 207 4.74 -32.92 -23.70
CA SER A 207 6.00 -33.33 -24.35
C SER A 207 6.99 -32.18 -24.45
N PHE A 208 8.24 -32.49 -24.75
CA PHE A 208 9.27 -31.48 -25.06
C PHE A 208 8.90 -30.60 -26.27
N THR A 209 8.08 -31.12 -27.18
CA THR A 209 7.57 -30.35 -28.32
C THR A 209 6.63 -29.24 -27.85
N ASP A 210 5.79 -29.51 -26.85
CA ASP A 210 4.90 -28.48 -26.26
C ASP A 210 5.71 -27.39 -25.57
N LEU A 211 6.74 -27.75 -24.81
CA LEU A 211 7.68 -26.79 -24.20
C LEU A 211 8.31 -25.93 -25.29
N LYS A 212 8.82 -26.52 -26.37
CA LYS A 212 9.44 -25.78 -27.48
C LYS A 212 8.46 -24.80 -28.14
N GLN A 213 7.21 -25.21 -28.34
CA GLN A 213 6.19 -24.31 -28.92
C GLN A 213 5.84 -23.15 -28.02
N VAL A 214 5.64 -23.38 -26.74
CA VAL A 214 5.36 -22.33 -25.75
C VAL A 214 6.51 -21.34 -25.72
N LEU A 215 7.75 -21.82 -25.65
CA LEU A 215 8.95 -20.98 -25.62
C LEU A 215 9.16 -20.20 -26.93
N LEU A 216 8.86 -20.81 -28.10
CA LEU A 216 8.91 -20.10 -29.37
C LEU A 216 7.89 -18.97 -29.43
N LEU A 217 6.65 -19.26 -29.03
CA LEU A 217 5.60 -18.24 -29.01
C LEU A 217 5.94 -17.11 -28.04
N PHE A 218 6.42 -17.43 -26.85
CA PHE A 218 6.92 -16.43 -25.90
C PHE A 218 8.03 -15.57 -26.51
N ALA A 219 9.03 -16.18 -27.16
CA ALA A 219 10.13 -15.46 -27.79
C ALA A 219 9.66 -14.55 -28.91
N GLN A 220 8.72 -14.98 -29.72
CA GLN A 220 8.15 -14.19 -30.82
C GLN A 220 7.29 -13.01 -30.34
N GLU A 221 6.48 -13.21 -29.32
CA GLU A 221 5.66 -12.14 -28.72
C GLU A 221 6.53 -11.09 -28.02
N MET A 222 7.56 -11.53 -27.31
CA MET A 222 8.42 -10.64 -26.51
C MET A 222 9.48 -9.90 -27.36
N PHE A 223 10.09 -10.56 -28.36
CA PHE A 223 11.24 -10.05 -29.11
C PHE A 223 10.97 -9.81 -30.59
N GLY A 224 9.76 -10.13 -31.06
CA GLY A 224 9.34 -9.94 -32.44
C GLY A 224 9.17 -11.25 -33.23
N LYS A 225 8.28 -11.23 -34.23
CA LYS A 225 7.83 -12.39 -34.98
C LYS A 225 8.94 -13.17 -35.71
N ASP A 226 10.03 -12.50 -36.08
CA ASP A 226 11.16 -13.13 -36.78
C ASP A 226 12.18 -13.79 -35.84
N THR A 227 11.93 -13.75 -34.52
CA THR A 227 12.81 -14.34 -33.52
C THR A 227 12.83 -15.85 -33.66
N LYS A 228 14.04 -16.39 -33.76
CA LYS A 228 14.31 -17.85 -33.77
C LYS A 228 14.81 -18.28 -32.41
N ILE A 229 14.48 -19.49 -32.02
CA ILE A 229 14.98 -20.10 -30.79
C ILE A 229 15.94 -21.26 -31.11
N ARG A 230 16.88 -21.51 -30.21
CA ARG A 230 17.76 -22.65 -30.20
C ARG A 230 17.81 -23.23 -28.79
N LEU A 231 17.54 -24.50 -28.65
CA LEU A 231 17.68 -25.22 -27.39
C LEU A 231 19.02 -25.97 -27.41
N ARG A 232 19.83 -25.77 -26.37
CA ARG A 232 21.09 -26.48 -26.15
C ARG A 232 20.96 -27.35 -24.92
N PRO A 233 21.23 -28.68 -24.99
CA PRO A 233 21.29 -29.51 -23.80
C PRO A 233 22.23 -28.88 -22.75
N SER A 234 21.76 -28.82 -21.52
CA SER A 234 22.55 -28.30 -20.40
C SER A 234 22.17 -29.07 -19.13
N TYR A 235 23.06 -29.07 -18.16
CA TYR A 235 22.82 -29.69 -16.87
C TYR A 235 22.34 -28.67 -15.85
N PHE A 236 21.19 -28.93 -15.23
CA PHE A 236 20.72 -28.22 -14.06
C PHE A 236 20.41 -29.22 -12.95
N PRO A 237 20.77 -28.94 -11.68
CA PRO A 237 20.61 -29.90 -10.58
C PRO A 237 19.13 -30.20 -10.25
N PHE A 238 18.18 -29.45 -10.78
CA PHE A 238 16.76 -29.53 -10.44
C PHE A 238 15.89 -30.15 -11.53
N THR A 239 16.41 -30.30 -12.74
CA THR A 239 15.60 -30.69 -13.92
C THR A 239 16.34 -31.72 -14.77
N GLU A 240 15.58 -32.68 -15.34
CA GLU A 240 16.07 -33.72 -16.24
C GLU A 240 14.92 -34.18 -17.16
N PRO A 241 15.02 -34.14 -18.49
CA PRO A 241 16.10 -33.50 -19.28
C PRO A 241 16.08 -31.97 -19.18
N SER A 242 17.22 -31.34 -19.37
CA SER A 242 17.37 -29.89 -19.24
C SER A 242 18.04 -29.28 -20.47
N ALA A 243 17.69 -28.04 -20.75
CA ALA A 243 18.24 -27.27 -21.85
C ALA A 243 18.34 -25.76 -21.51
N GLU A 244 19.30 -25.10 -22.13
CA GLU A 244 19.35 -23.66 -22.21
C GLU A 244 18.70 -23.18 -23.51
N MET A 245 17.90 -22.10 -23.44
CA MET A 245 17.30 -21.50 -24.62
C MET A 245 18.00 -20.21 -25.00
N ASP A 246 18.49 -20.17 -26.24
CA ASP A 246 18.99 -18.97 -26.90
C ASP A 246 17.95 -18.46 -27.89
N ILE A 247 17.90 -17.12 -28.03
CA ILE A 247 17.21 -16.44 -29.12
C ILE A 247 18.19 -15.88 -30.15
N SER A 248 17.75 -15.74 -31.39
CA SER A 248 18.51 -14.99 -32.38
C SER A 248 18.69 -13.54 -31.93
N CYS A 249 19.91 -13.02 -31.97
CA CYS A 249 20.18 -11.66 -31.51
C CYS A 249 19.37 -10.64 -32.32
N ASN A 250 18.45 -9.94 -31.67
CA ASN A 250 17.58 -8.94 -32.28
C ASN A 250 18.32 -7.66 -32.67
N ILE A 251 19.50 -7.39 -32.09
CA ILE A 251 20.31 -6.19 -32.43
C ILE A 251 21.00 -6.38 -33.78
N CYS A 252 21.58 -7.56 -34.04
CA CYS A 252 22.33 -7.81 -35.27
C CYS A 252 21.61 -8.74 -36.27
N GLY A 253 20.37 -9.16 -35.96
CA GLY A 253 19.64 -10.11 -36.80
C GLY A 253 20.34 -11.48 -36.94
N GLY A 254 21.10 -11.91 -35.95
CA GLY A 254 21.84 -13.16 -35.98
C GLY A 254 23.21 -13.12 -36.67
N LYS A 255 23.67 -11.96 -37.15
CA LYS A 255 24.96 -11.80 -37.87
C LYS A 255 26.19 -11.84 -36.97
N GLY A 256 26.02 -11.60 -35.68
CA GLY A 256 27.08 -11.47 -34.71
C GLY A 256 27.47 -10.01 -34.45
N CYS A 257 27.47 -9.60 -33.19
CA CYS A 257 27.85 -8.26 -32.71
C CYS A 257 28.52 -8.37 -31.33
N SER A 258 29.03 -7.27 -30.81
CA SER A 258 29.63 -7.21 -29.47
C SER A 258 28.70 -7.64 -28.35
N PHE A 259 27.41 -7.34 -28.48
CA PHE A 259 26.38 -7.71 -27.51
C PHE A 259 26.20 -9.24 -27.39
N CYS A 260 26.05 -9.93 -28.53
CA CYS A 260 25.94 -11.39 -28.57
C CYS A 260 27.30 -12.10 -28.62
N LYS A 261 28.41 -11.40 -28.31
CA LYS A 261 29.77 -11.93 -28.37
C LYS A 261 30.13 -12.59 -29.74
N HIS A 262 29.63 -12.01 -30.82
CA HIS A 262 29.80 -12.46 -32.21
C HIS A 262 29.18 -13.84 -32.52
N THR A 263 28.38 -14.40 -31.60
CA THR A 263 27.73 -15.71 -31.82
C THR A 263 26.45 -15.64 -32.65
N GLY A 264 25.81 -14.47 -32.72
CA GLY A 264 24.50 -14.30 -33.30
C GLY A 264 23.33 -14.75 -32.40
N TRP A 265 23.63 -15.28 -31.21
CA TRP A 265 22.67 -15.84 -30.26
C TRP A 265 22.81 -15.22 -28.87
N VAL A 266 21.71 -15.12 -28.16
CA VAL A 266 21.66 -14.62 -26.78
C VAL A 266 20.87 -15.60 -25.92
N GLU A 267 21.50 -16.12 -24.88
CA GLU A 267 20.85 -16.96 -23.89
C GLU A 267 19.87 -16.13 -23.05
N ILE A 268 18.65 -16.66 -22.83
CA ILE A 268 17.62 -15.94 -22.09
C ILE A 268 17.02 -16.75 -20.92
N LEU A 269 17.03 -18.07 -20.97
CA LEU A 269 16.49 -18.92 -19.92
C LEU A 269 17.04 -20.34 -19.95
N GLY A 270 16.88 -21.05 -18.82
CA GLY A 270 17.00 -22.51 -18.70
C GLY A 270 15.62 -23.17 -18.62
N CYS A 271 15.49 -24.39 -19.12
CA CYS A 271 14.27 -25.16 -19.11
C CYS A 271 14.55 -26.66 -18.94
#